data_a8963b74bf6684e92fc1c4acb462ce70
#
_entry.id   a8963b74bf6684e92fc1c4acb462ce70
#
_cell.length_a   1.000
_cell.length_b   1.000
_cell.length_c   1.000
_cell.angle_alpha   90.00
_cell.angle_beta   90.00
_cell.angle_gamma   90.00
#
_symmetry.space_group_name_H-M   'P 1'
#
loop_
_entity.id
_entity.type
_entity.pdbx_description
1 polymer ?
#
loop_
_entity_poly.entity_id
_entity_poly.type
_entity_poly.pdbx_seq_one_letter_code
_entity_poly.pdbx_strand_id
1 'polypeptide(L)'
;MKFPFVVGRALFGGFFLYNGINHFLHHKELGSYAGAKHVPMPDLAVTASGVALVAGGASILLGLKPKYGAAALIAFLASVSPSIHNFWAAEDENQRQQDQINFAKNLALAGGALALAAIEQPWPFSLEKSSAADRAKSAWRVLAA
;
A
#
# COMPACT_ATOMS: atom_id res chain seq x y z
N MET A 1 23.34 0.13 6.99
CA MET A 1 22.25 -0.01 6.01
C MET A 1 20.83 -0.11 6.60
N LYS A 2 20.64 -0.10 7.94
CA LYS A 2 19.30 -0.23 8.56
C LYS A 2 18.50 1.07 8.52
N PHE A 3 19.15 2.22 8.67
CA PHE A 3 18.47 3.51 8.80
C PHE A 3 17.67 3.93 7.54
N PRO A 4 18.22 3.92 6.32
CA PRO A 4 17.46 4.28 5.12
C PRO A 4 16.23 3.38 4.89
N PHE A 5 16.34 2.08 5.19
CA PHE A 5 15.23 1.15 5.12
C PHE A 5 14.10 1.53 6.10
N VAL A 6 14.45 1.86 7.35
CA VAL A 6 13.46 2.25 8.38
C VAL A 6 12.73 3.53 7.97
N VAL A 7 13.47 4.53 7.46
CA VAL A 7 12.88 5.78 6.97
C VAL A 7 11.97 5.51 5.77
N GLY A 8 12.43 4.76 4.76
CA GLY A 8 11.63 4.42 3.58
C GLY A 8 10.35 3.67 3.95
N ARG A 9 10.45 2.69 4.86
CA ARG A 9 9.32 1.95 5.41
C ARG A 9 8.33 2.87 6.15
N ALA A 10 8.84 3.79 6.97
CA ALA A 10 8.01 4.74 7.71
C ALA A 10 7.26 5.70 6.78
N LEU A 11 7.93 6.23 5.77
CA LEU A 11 7.30 7.10 4.77
C LEU A 11 6.26 6.33 3.95
N PHE A 12 6.58 5.14 3.49
CA PHE A 12 5.68 4.33 2.68
C PHE A 12 4.44 3.88 3.48
N GLY A 13 4.65 3.24 4.63
CA GLY A 13 3.55 2.78 5.48
C GLY A 13 2.71 3.93 6.05
N GLY A 14 3.38 5.03 6.45
CA GLY A 14 2.72 6.25 6.93
C GLY A 14 1.84 6.91 5.87
N PHE A 15 2.29 6.96 4.61
CA PHE A 15 1.50 7.48 3.50
C PHE A 15 0.19 6.71 3.34
N PHE A 16 0.23 5.38 3.32
CA PHE A 16 -0.97 4.57 3.17
C PHE A 16 -1.88 4.61 4.40
N LEU A 17 -1.30 4.61 5.60
CA LEU A 17 -2.05 4.75 6.84
C LEU A 17 -2.81 6.09 6.88
N TYR A 18 -2.15 7.19 6.53
CA TYR A 18 -2.78 8.51 6.43
C TYR A 18 -3.94 8.51 5.41
N ASN A 19 -3.70 7.97 4.21
CA ASN A 19 -4.74 7.89 3.19
C ASN A 19 -5.92 7.01 3.62
N GLY A 20 -5.66 5.91 4.32
CA GLY A 20 -6.71 5.05 4.86
C GLY A 20 -7.58 5.75 5.91
N ILE A 21 -6.96 6.50 6.82
CA ILE A 21 -7.68 7.34 7.80
C ILE A 21 -8.52 8.38 7.06
N ASN A 22 -7.96 9.02 6.03
CA ASN A 22 -8.66 10.01 5.20
C ASN A 22 -9.91 9.42 4.51
N HIS A 23 -9.89 8.14 4.13
CA HIS A 23 -11.07 7.45 3.56
C HIS A 23 -12.25 7.43 4.54
N PHE A 24 -11.99 7.30 5.83
CA PHE A 24 -13.05 7.35 6.85
C PHE A 24 -13.49 8.77 7.17
N LEU A 25 -12.56 9.72 7.24
CA LEU A 25 -12.87 11.12 7.55
C LEU A 25 -13.68 11.80 6.43
N HIS A 26 -13.41 11.45 5.16
CA HIS A 26 -14.05 12.03 3.97
C HIS A 26 -14.91 11.01 3.21
N HIS A 27 -15.49 10.06 3.94
CA HIS A 27 -16.21 8.92 3.38
C HIS A 27 -17.30 9.33 2.37
N LYS A 28 -18.14 10.33 2.72
CA LYS A 28 -19.24 10.80 1.86
C LYS A 28 -18.73 11.41 0.54
N GLU A 29 -17.69 12.23 0.62
CA GLU A 29 -17.10 12.90 -0.55
C GLU A 29 -16.46 11.88 -1.49
N LEU A 30 -15.68 10.95 -0.93
CA LEU A 30 -15.05 9.87 -1.69
C LEU A 30 -16.07 8.90 -2.28
N GLY A 31 -17.16 8.59 -1.55
CA GLY A 31 -18.26 7.78 -2.05
C GLY A 31 -18.98 8.45 -3.23
N SER A 32 -19.26 9.75 -3.13
CA SER A 32 -19.85 10.52 -4.23
C SER A 32 -18.94 10.55 -5.46
N TYR A 33 -17.63 10.76 -5.26
CA TYR A 33 -16.66 10.74 -6.34
C TYR A 33 -16.53 9.36 -7.01
N ALA A 34 -16.48 8.31 -6.21
CA ALA A 34 -16.45 6.93 -6.72
C ALA A 34 -17.73 6.59 -7.51
N GLY A 35 -18.88 7.04 -7.03
CA GLY A 35 -20.16 6.90 -7.73
C GLY A 35 -20.17 7.62 -9.08
N ALA A 36 -19.63 8.85 -9.15
CA ALA A 36 -19.48 9.59 -10.41
C ALA A 36 -18.53 8.90 -11.41
N LYS A 37 -17.59 8.10 -10.91
CA LYS A 37 -16.70 7.23 -11.71
C LYS A 37 -17.32 5.85 -12.00
N HIS A 38 -18.59 5.64 -11.71
CA HIS A 38 -19.34 4.38 -11.95
C HIS A 38 -18.78 3.17 -11.17
N VAL A 39 -18.13 3.40 -10.03
CA VAL A 39 -17.68 2.32 -9.15
C VAL A 39 -18.92 1.63 -8.52
N PRO A 40 -19.08 0.31 -8.63
CA PRO A 40 -20.17 -0.39 -7.98
C PRO A 40 -20.10 -0.29 -6.46
N MET A 41 -21.26 -0.06 -5.81
CA MET A 41 -21.36 0.07 -4.35
C MET A 41 -20.33 1.03 -3.76
N PRO A 42 -20.32 2.33 -4.15
CA PRO A 42 -19.23 3.25 -3.88
C PRO A 42 -18.91 3.41 -2.39
N ASP A 43 -19.89 3.44 -1.51
CA ASP A 43 -19.68 3.54 -0.06
C ASP A 43 -18.97 2.31 0.51
N LEU A 44 -19.34 1.13 0.06
CA LEU A 44 -18.65 -0.12 0.44
C LEU A 44 -17.22 -0.15 -0.11
N ALA A 45 -17.04 0.29 -1.36
CA ALA A 45 -15.73 0.36 -1.99
C ALA A 45 -14.79 1.31 -1.22
N VAL A 46 -15.27 2.49 -0.81
CA VAL A 46 -14.50 3.45 0.01
C VAL A 46 -14.18 2.87 1.38
N THR A 47 -15.14 2.21 2.04
CA THR A 47 -14.91 1.56 3.34
C THR A 47 -13.87 0.44 3.24
N ALA A 48 -14.02 -0.46 2.27
CA ALA A 48 -13.09 -1.57 2.04
C ALA A 48 -11.68 -1.07 1.71
N SER A 49 -11.58 -0.02 0.88
CA SER A 49 -10.31 0.64 0.57
C SER A 49 -9.68 1.26 1.82
N GLY A 50 -10.45 1.96 2.64
CA GLY A 50 -9.98 2.52 3.90
C GLY A 50 -9.40 1.46 4.83
N VAL A 51 -10.09 0.33 4.99
CA VAL A 51 -9.62 -0.81 5.79
C VAL A 51 -8.32 -1.39 5.22
N ALA A 52 -8.25 -1.62 3.90
CA ALA A 52 -7.05 -2.15 3.25
C ALA A 52 -5.85 -1.22 3.41
N LEU A 53 -6.05 0.08 3.26
CA LEU A 53 -5.02 1.11 3.40
C LEU A 53 -4.52 1.23 4.85
N VAL A 54 -5.42 1.25 5.84
CA VAL A 54 -5.04 1.31 7.26
C VAL A 54 -4.31 0.03 7.67
N ALA A 55 -4.88 -1.14 7.37
CA ALA A 55 -4.27 -2.41 7.74
C ALA A 55 -2.93 -2.63 7.02
N GLY A 56 -2.86 -2.36 5.72
CA GLY A 56 -1.65 -2.49 4.92
C GLY A 56 -0.57 -1.49 5.33
N GLY A 57 -0.94 -0.22 5.49
CA GLY A 57 -0.03 0.83 5.93
C GLY A 57 0.53 0.57 7.33
N ALA A 58 -0.31 0.21 8.29
CA ALA A 58 0.11 -0.15 9.65
C ALA A 58 1.00 -1.41 9.65
N SER A 59 0.66 -2.43 8.88
CA SER A 59 1.45 -3.65 8.71
C SER A 59 2.88 -3.33 8.25
N ILE A 60 3.03 -2.51 7.21
CA ILE A 60 4.32 -2.05 6.70
C ILE A 60 5.04 -1.19 7.74
N LEU A 61 4.36 -0.19 8.32
CA LEU A 61 4.94 0.75 9.29
C LEU A 61 5.48 0.03 10.52
N LEU A 62 4.73 -0.92 11.07
CA LEU A 62 5.11 -1.67 12.27
C LEU A 62 6.01 -2.87 11.97
N GLY A 63 6.13 -3.26 10.71
CA GLY A 63 6.84 -4.47 10.30
C GLY A 63 6.17 -5.74 10.83
N LEU A 64 4.85 -5.74 10.92
CA LEU A 64 4.04 -6.87 11.37
C LEU A 64 3.39 -7.55 10.16
N LYS A 65 3.85 -8.76 9.83
CA LYS A 65 3.40 -9.51 8.65
C LYS A 65 3.40 -8.67 7.35
N PRO A 66 4.50 -7.96 7.05
CA PRO A 66 4.54 -6.93 6.00
C PRO A 66 4.23 -7.45 4.60
N LYS A 67 4.42 -8.74 4.33
CA LYS A 67 4.04 -9.36 3.04
C LYS A 67 2.53 -9.32 2.80
N TYR A 68 1.73 -9.54 3.84
CA TYR A 68 0.26 -9.45 3.74
C TYR A 68 -0.18 -7.99 3.61
N GLY A 69 0.47 -7.07 4.34
CA GLY A 69 0.25 -5.64 4.19
C GLY A 69 0.54 -5.15 2.77
N ALA A 70 1.68 -5.53 2.22
CA ALA A 70 2.04 -5.21 0.84
C ALA A 70 1.04 -5.78 -0.17
N ALA A 71 0.60 -7.03 0.00
CA ALA A 71 -0.41 -7.64 -0.87
C ALA A 71 -1.75 -6.88 -0.83
N ALA A 72 -2.20 -6.45 0.34
CA ALA A 72 -3.42 -5.65 0.48
C ALA A 72 -3.28 -4.29 -0.23
N LEU A 73 -2.13 -3.61 -0.10
CA LEU A 73 -1.86 -2.35 -0.79
C LEU A 73 -1.77 -2.52 -2.30
N ILE A 74 -1.15 -3.58 -2.79
CA ILE A 74 -1.08 -3.89 -4.23
C ILE A 74 -2.48 -4.16 -4.78
N ALA A 75 -3.31 -4.94 -4.08
CA ALA A 75 -4.69 -5.21 -4.50
C ALA A 75 -5.52 -3.91 -4.57
N PHE A 76 -5.38 -3.02 -3.58
CA PHE A 76 -6.00 -1.69 -3.61
C PHE A 76 -5.52 -0.89 -4.82
N LEU A 77 -4.21 -0.75 -5.03
CA LEU A 77 -3.63 0.04 -6.13
C LEU A 77 -4.04 -0.52 -7.50
N ALA A 78 -4.08 -1.86 -7.65
CA ALA A 78 -4.50 -2.52 -8.87
C ALA A 78 -5.99 -2.30 -9.19
N SER A 79 -6.83 -2.16 -8.16
CA SER A 79 -8.27 -1.90 -8.35
C SER A 79 -8.58 -0.42 -8.57
N VAL A 80 -7.98 0.49 -7.77
CA VAL A 80 -8.28 1.91 -7.83
C VAL A 80 -7.74 2.57 -9.10
N SER A 81 -6.60 2.12 -9.61
CA SER A 81 -5.97 2.74 -10.79
C SER A 81 -6.86 2.69 -12.03
N PRO A 82 -7.39 1.54 -12.47
CA PRO A 82 -8.28 1.50 -13.63
C PRO A 82 -9.69 2.01 -13.34
N SER A 83 -10.16 1.97 -12.08
CA SER A 83 -11.53 2.37 -11.75
C SER A 83 -11.69 3.86 -11.57
N ILE A 84 -10.72 4.52 -10.94
CA ILE A 84 -10.77 5.94 -10.59
C ILE A 84 -9.91 6.78 -11.53
N HIS A 85 -8.73 6.28 -11.91
CA HIS A 85 -7.76 6.98 -12.73
C HIS A 85 -7.71 6.43 -14.16
N ASN A 86 -8.88 6.23 -14.76
CA ASN A 86 -9.06 5.72 -16.12
C ASN A 86 -8.86 6.82 -17.17
N PHE A 87 -7.64 7.34 -17.27
CA PHE A 87 -7.28 8.47 -18.14
C PHE A 87 -7.67 8.28 -19.61
N TRP A 88 -7.80 7.04 -20.08
CA TRP A 88 -8.24 6.71 -21.44
C TRP A 88 -9.72 7.02 -21.71
N ALA A 89 -10.52 7.16 -20.67
CA ALA A 89 -11.95 7.49 -20.77
C ALA A 89 -12.25 8.95 -20.41
N ALA A 90 -11.25 9.74 -20.02
CA ALA A 90 -11.43 11.15 -19.69
C ALA A 90 -11.62 11.98 -20.96
N GLU A 91 -12.69 12.79 -21.03
CA GLU A 91 -12.99 13.70 -22.13
C GLU A 91 -12.23 15.02 -21.99
N ASP A 92 -12.12 15.53 -20.77
CA ASP A 92 -11.37 16.75 -20.45
C ASP A 92 -9.86 16.47 -20.37
N GLU A 93 -9.06 17.31 -21.04
CA GLU A 93 -7.61 17.12 -21.14
C GLU A 93 -6.90 17.29 -19.79
N ASN A 94 -7.34 18.22 -18.93
CA ASN A 94 -6.77 18.41 -17.62
C ASN A 94 -7.07 17.19 -16.71
N GLN A 95 -8.30 16.68 -16.78
CA GLN A 95 -8.67 15.47 -16.08
C GLN A 95 -7.88 14.27 -16.56
N ARG A 96 -7.70 14.13 -17.88
CA ARG A 96 -6.87 13.06 -18.47
C ARG A 96 -5.45 13.10 -17.95
N GLN A 97 -4.83 14.28 -17.95
CA GLN A 97 -3.46 14.46 -17.46
C GLN A 97 -3.34 14.12 -15.98
N GLN A 98 -4.29 14.56 -15.14
CA GLN A 98 -4.30 14.24 -13.71
C GLN A 98 -4.47 12.74 -13.46
N ASP A 99 -5.40 12.10 -14.15
CA ASP A 99 -5.63 10.65 -14.03
C ASP A 99 -4.41 9.85 -14.49
N GLN A 100 -3.73 10.28 -15.56
CA GLN A 100 -2.50 9.66 -16.04
C GLN A 100 -1.37 9.76 -15.02
N ILE A 101 -1.18 10.92 -14.38
CA ILE A 101 -0.19 11.12 -13.33
C ILE A 101 -0.52 10.23 -12.11
N ASN A 102 -1.78 10.18 -11.70
CA ASN A 102 -2.20 9.37 -10.58
C ASN A 102 -2.06 7.86 -10.86
N PHE A 103 -2.39 7.44 -12.08
CA PHE A 103 -2.19 6.05 -12.51
C PHE A 103 -0.71 5.66 -12.46
N ALA A 104 0.17 6.49 -13.03
CA ALA A 104 1.61 6.26 -13.02
C ALA A 104 2.19 6.25 -11.59
N LYS A 105 1.74 7.16 -10.72
CA LYS A 105 2.10 7.19 -9.30
C LYS A 105 1.66 5.90 -8.59
N ASN A 106 0.45 5.43 -8.81
CA ASN A 106 -0.05 4.19 -8.22
C ASN A 106 0.76 2.97 -8.69
N LEU A 107 1.17 2.94 -9.95
CA LEU A 107 2.04 1.88 -10.47
C LEU A 107 3.42 1.90 -9.81
N ALA A 108 4.00 3.08 -9.60
CA ALA A 108 5.26 3.23 -8.87
C ALA A 108 5.14 2.79 -7.39
N LEU A 109 4.03 3.13 -6.73
CA LEU A 109 3.73 2.69 -5.37
C LEU A 109 3.55 1.16 -5.28
N ALA A 110 2.88 0.56 -6.27
CA ALA A 110 2.76 -0.91 -6.35
C ALA A 110 4.15 -1.57 -6.51
N GLY A 111 5.03 -1.00 -7.33
CA GLY A 111 6.43 -1.43 -7.43
C GLY A 111 7.17 -1.32 -6.11
N GLY A 112 6.97 -0.23 -5.36
CA GLY A 112 7.51 -0.07 -4.00
C GLY A 112 7.00 -1.13 -3.03
N ALA A 113 5.70 -1.45 -3.07
CA ALA A 113 5.11 -2.51 -2.24
C ALA A 113 5.69 -3.89 -2.58
N LEU A 114 5.87 -4.20 -3.87
CA LEU A 114 6.52 -5.44 -4.33
C LEU A 114 7.97 -5.53 -3.83
N ALA A 115 8.73 -4.45 -3.92
CA ALA A 115 10.11 -4.40 -3.43
C ALA A 115 10.18 -4.64 -1.92
N LEU A 116 9.26 -4.03 -1.13
CA LEU A 116 9.16 -4.28 0.31
C LEU A 116 8.77 -5.73 0.61
N ALA A 117 7.83 -6.31 -0.13
CA ALA A 117 7.40 -7.70 0.05
C ALA A 117 8.53 -8.71 -0.21
N ALA A 118 9.50 -8.37 -1.06
CA ALA A 118 10.64 -9.22 -1.38
C ALA A 118 11.73 -9.22 -0.29
N ILE A 119 11.70 -8.24 0.64
CA ILE A 119 12.71 -8.15 1.70
C ILE A 119 12.46 -9.23 2.75
N GLU A 120 13.52 -9.96 3.09
CA GLU A 120 13.47 -11.01 4.10
C GLU A 120 13.16 -10.46 5.50
N GLN A 121 12.36 -11.22 6.24
CA GLN A 121 11.99 -10.93 7.62
C GLN A 121 12.87 -11.72 8.59
N PRO A 122 13.01 -11.25 9.84
CA PRO A 122 12.39 -10.06 10.45
C PRO A 122 13.06 -8.75 10.01
N TRP A 123 12.24 -7.72 9.83
CA TRP A 123 12.75 -6.39 9.48
C TRP A 123 13.37 -5.67 10.69
N PRO A 124 14.34 -4.77 10.50
CA PRO A 124 14.87 -3.95 11.57
C PRO A 124 13.77 -3.15 12.28
N PHE A 125 13.80 -3.11 13.61
CA PHE A 125 12.80 -2.41 14.44
C PHE A 125 11.34 -2.79 14.12
N SER A 126 11.10 -4.08 13.82
CA SER A 126 9.75 -4.60 13.62
C SER A 126 9.15 -5.12 14.92
N LEU A 127 7.82 -5.09 15.01
CA LEU A 127 7.07 -5.73 16.10
C LEU A 127 7.01 -7.24 15.93
N GLU A 128 7.26 -7.75 14.74
CA GLU A 128 7.35 -9.18 14.49
C GLU A 128 8.65 -9.74 15.09
N LYS A 129 8.49 -10.57 16.10
CA LYS A 129 9.63 -11.21 16.75
C LYS A 129 10.21 -12.30 15.84
N SER A 130 11.53 -12.33 15.71
CA SER A 130 12.24 -13.43 15.06
C SER A 130 11.84 -14.76 15.69
N SER A 131 11.30 -15.67 14.90
CA SER A 131 11.02 -17.03 15.36
C SER A 131 12.32 -17.79 15.62
N ALA A 132 12.26 -18.87 16.40
CA ALA A 132 13.43 -19.76 16.59
C ALA A 132 13.92 -20.34 15.26
N ALA A 133 13.00 -20.60 14.31
CA ALA A 133 13.33 -21.07 12.97
C ALA A 133 14.06 -20.01 12.12
N ASP A 134 13.68 -18.72 12.23
CA ASP A 134 14.36 -17.64 11.52
C ASP A 134 15.78 -17.41 12.06
N ARG A 135 15.96 -17.53 13.37
CA ARG A 135 17.26 -17.47 14.03
C ARG A 135 18.17 -18.61 13.60
N ALA A 136 17.62 -19.83 13.51
CA ALA A 136 18.38 -20.99 13.02
C ALA A 136 18.80 -20.82 11.56
N LYS A 137 17.91 -20.35 10.68
CA LYS A 137 18.23 -20.07 9.26
C LYS A 137 19.34 -19.01 9.11
N SER A 138 19.29 -17.95 9.91
CA SER A 138 20.34 -16.91 9.88
C SER A 138 21.69 -17.43 10.37
N ALA A 139 21.71 -18.27 11.39
CA ALA A 139 22.92 -18.91 11.88
C ALA A 139 23.56 -19.84 10.83
N TRP A 140 22.75 -20.66 10.14
CA TRP A 140 23.23 -21.53 9.06
C TRP A 140 23.83 -20.74 7.88
N ARG A 141 23.28 -19.59 7.51
CA ARG A 141 23.83 -18.73 6.44
C ARG A 141 25.20 -18.15 6.79
N VAL A 142 25.41 -17.80 8.07
CA VAL A 142 26.70 -17.29 8.54
C VAL A 142 27.75 -18.39 8.53
N LEU A 143 27.38 -19.65 8.82
CA LEU A 143 28.29 -20.79 8.83
C LEU A 143 28.61 -21.34 7.42
N ALA A 144 27.76 -21.04 6.43
CA ALA A 144 27.90 -21.49 5.05
C ALA A 144 28.60 -20.46 4.11
N ALA A 145 28.93 -19.27 4.64
CA ALA A 145 29.63 -18.19 3.93
C ALA A 145 31.12 -18.16 4.29
#